data_440d741554e2a3520e947fe9054956d6
#
_entry.id   440d741554e2a3520e947fe9054956d6
#
_cell.length_a   1.000
_cell.length_b   1.000
_cell.length_c   1.000
_cell.angle_alpha   90.00
_cell.angle_beta   90.00
_cell.angle_gamma   90.00
#
_symmetry.space_group_name_H-M   'P 1'
#
loop_
_entity.id
_entity.type
_entity.pdbx_description
1 polymer ?
#
loop_
_entity_poly.entity_id
_entity_poly.type
_entity_poly.pdbx_seq_one_letter_code
_entity_poly.pdbx_strand_id
1 'polypeptide(L)'
;MPTQSNQPLPEGYQLENYRIAGVLSCGGFSIVYLAYYENEQPVAIKEYLPSQLALRSQGDALPSIAEDKLATFRHGMRCFFEEGRSLAKLSHPNVVRVLNFFRANETVYMVMRYERGRTLQEHIQARRGVIRENFLRHVFALLMNGLREVHANKLLHLDIKPANIYIRNDGTTLLIDFGAARQTLTEEGSKLNPMYTPGFASPEQYRQRDKLGPWSDLYSVGASLFVCVAGVAPQPADRRMDKDRYVSVTKLYAGRYSRELLETIDWCLELDHTHRPQSVLELQKVLMREKPPEVHRKPGFMDSVRGTLLRLSGR
;
A
#
# COMPACT_ATOMS: atom_id res chain seq x y z
N MET A 1 -24.99 -7.69 -12.76
CA MET A 1 -24.35 -8.77 -13.53
C MET A 1 -23.05 -9.10 -12.83
N PRO A 2 -22.67 -10.38 -12.64
CA PRO A 2 -21.36 -10.70 -12.11
C PRO A 2 -20.29 -10.10 -13.03
N THR A 3 -19.36 -9.33 -12.48
CA THR A 3 -18.23 -8.79 -13.22
C THR A 3 -17.39 -9.96 -13.73
N GLN A 4 -17.36 -10.14 -15.04
CA GLN A 4 -16.56 -11.16 -15.69
C GLN A 4 -15.09 -10.85 -15.39
N SER A 5 -14.38 -11.73 -14.69
CA SER A 5 -12.98 -11.57 -14.34
C SER A 5 -12.10 -12.07 -15.49
N ASN A 6 -11.02 -11.32 -15.76
CA ASN A 6 -10.00 -11.76 -16.72
C ASN A 6 -9.40 -13.12 -16.31
N GLN A 7 -9.27 -14.01 -17.29
CA GLN A 7 -8.60 -15.31 -17.07
C GLN A 7 -7.07 -15.15 -17.18
N PRO A 8 -6.28 -15.74 -16.29
CA PRO A 8 -4.84 -15.70 -16.36
C PRO A 8 -4.30 -16.52 -17.55
N LEU A 9 -3.08 -16.21 -17.96
CA LEU A 9 -2.31 -17.11 -18.83
C LEU A 9 -2.14 -18.46 -18.13
N PRO A 10 -2.21 -19.59 -18.88
CA PRO A 10 -2.11 -20.91 -18.27
C PRO A 10 -0.70 -21.18 -17.73
N GLU A 11 -0.64 -22.07 -16.74
CA GLU A 11 0.63 -22.62 -16.26
C GLU A 11 1.37 -23.33 -17.42
N GLY A 12 2.68 -23.13 -17.48
CA GLY A 12 3.53 -23.64 -18.57
C GLY A 12 3.57 -22.72 -19.82
N TYR A 13 2.74 -21.66 -19.88
CA TYR A 13 2.74 -20.76 -21.02
C TYR A 13 4.11 -20.06 -21.17
N GLN A 14 4.64 -20.12 -22.40
CA GLN A 14 5.90 -19.45 -22.74
C GLN A 14 5.62 -18.01 -23.15
N LEU A 15 6.01 -17.08 -22.27
CA LEU A 15 5.90 -15.64 -22.46
C LEU A 15 7.30 -15.05 -22.71
N GLU A 16 7.68 -14.87 -23.98
CA GLU A 16 9.06 -14.56 -24.36
C GLU A 16 10.04 -15.57 -23.72
N ASN A 17 11.03 -15.10 -22.96
CA ASN A 17 12.01 -15.94 -22.27
C ASN A 17 11.55 -16.39 -20.88
N TYR A 18 10.27 -16.22 -20.56
CA TYR A 18 9.71 -16.54 -19.23
C TYR A 18 8.65 -17.64 -19.33
N ARG A 19 8.74 -18.63 -18.48
CA ARG A 19 7.75 -19.72 -18.37
C ARG A 19 6.83 -19.43 -17.17
N ILE A 20 5.54 -19.22 -17.42
CA ILE A 20 4.53 -19.00 -16.36
C ILE A 20 4.42 -20.25 -15.48
N ALA A 21 4.54 -20.07 -14.17
CA ALA A 21 4.43 -21.14 -13.17
C ALA A 21 3.14 -21.07 -12.35
N GLY A 22 2.45 -19.92 -12.34
CA GLY A 22 1.19 -19.76 -11.62
C GLY A 22 0.83 -18.31 -11.40
N VAL A 23 -0.30 -18.08 -10.75
CA VAL A 23 -0.81 -16.74 -10.44
C VAL A 23 -0.46 -16.38 -9.00
N LEU A 24 0.20 -15.23 -8.80
CA LEU A 24 0.47 -14.64 -7.48
C LEU A 24 -0.69 -13.76 -7.01
N SER A 25 -1.26 -12.96 -7.92
CA SER A 25 -2.46 -12.17 -7.64
C SER A 25 -3.25 -11.86 -8.91
N CYS A 26 -4.57 -11.71 -8.76
CA CYS A 26 -5.46 -11.32 -9.84
C CYS A 26 -6.33 -10.17 -9.33
N GLY A 27 -6.20 -9.00 -9.95
CA GLY A 27 -6.94 -7.79 -9.62
C GLY A 27 -7.72 -7.23 -10.80
N GLY A 28 -8.54 -6.22 -10.56
CA GLY A 28 -9.31 -5.57 -11.62
C GLY A 28 -8.49 -4.79 -12.66
N PHE A 29 -7.21 -4.53 -12.39
CA PHE A 29 -6.32 -3.75 -13.26
C PHE A 29 -5.19 -4.58 -13.88
N SER A 30 -4.73 -5.62 -13.21
CA SER A 30 -3.57 -6.40 -13.61
C SER A 30 -3.62 -7.81 -13.04
N ILE A 31 -2.89 -8.72 -13.65
CA ILE A 31 -2.62 -10.06 -13.13
C ILE A 31 -1.11 -10.13 -12.85
N VAL A 32 -0.72 -10.72 -11.72
CA VAL A 32 0.69 -10.94 -11.37
C VAL A 32 0.95 -12.43 -11.35
N TYR A 33 1.95 -12.85 -12.09
CA TYR A 33 2.37 -14.24 -12.23
C TYR A 33 3.68 -14.51 -11.50
N LEU A 34 3.83 -15.71 -10.98
CA LEU A 34 5.12 -16.32 -10.78
C LEU A 34 5.58 -16.89 -12.12
N ALA A 35 6.79 -16.58 -12.53
CA ALA A 35 7.40 -17.14 -13.73
C ALA A 35 8.87 -17.48 -13.48
N TYR A 36 9.42 -18.31 -14.35
CA TYR A 36 10.84 -18.64 -14.34
C TYR A 36 11.50 -18.12 -15.61
N TYR A 37 12.61 -17.42 -15.42
CA TYR A 37 13.53 -17.01 -16.49
C TYR A 37 14.54 -18.12 -16.75
N GLU A 38 15.38 -17.97 -17.75
CA GLU A 38 16.53 -18.84 -18.02
C GLU A 38 17.27 -19.20 -16.72
N ASN A 39 17.71 -20.45 -16.58
CA ASN A 39 18.34 -21.00 -15.36
C ASN A 39 17.40 -21.10 -14.14
N GLU A 40 16.08 -21.23 -14.35
CA GLU A 40 15.07 -21.43 -13.31
C GLU A 40 15.07 -20.30 -12.26
N GLN A 41 15.45 -19.07 -12.63
CA GLN A 41 15.39 -17.94 -11.72
C GLN A 41 13.93 -17.44 -11.58
N PRO A 42 13.36 -17.42 -10.37
CA PRO A 42 11.99 -16.95 -10.17
C PRO A 42 11.89 -15.44 -10.33
N VAL A 43 10.87 -15.00 -11.06
CA VAL A 43 10.49 -13.60 -11.25
C VAL A 43 8.99 -13.42 -11.01
N ALA A 44 8.58 -12.21 -10.67
CA ALA A 44 7.17 -11.81 -10.66
C ALA A 44 6.89 -11.00 -11.93
N ILE A 45 5.87 -11.38 -12.69
CA ILE A 45 5.50 -10.68 -13.93
C ILE A 45 4.11 -10.07 -13.76
N LYS A 46 4.03 -8.74 -13.82
CA LYS A 46 2.77 -7.99 -13.76
C LYS A 46 2.32 -7.68 -15.18
N GLU A 47 1.14 -8.19 -15.54
CA GLU A 47 0.46 -7.94 -16.80
C GLU A 47 -0.54 -6.79 -16.65
N TYR A 48 -0.53 -5.82 -17.56
CA TYR A 48 -1.56 -4.81 -17.68
C TYR A 48 -2.81 -5.41 -18.33
N LEU A 49 -3.91 -5.58 -17.58
CA LEU A 49 -5.15 -6.16 -18.10
C LEU A 49 -6.38 -5.65 -17.31
N PRO A 50 -6.73 -4.36 -17.48
CA PRO A 50 -7.87 -3.78 -16.75
C PRO A 50 -9.20 -4.36 -17.23
N SER A 51 -9.92 -5.05 -16.33
CA SER A 51 -11.17 -5.76 -16.63
C SER A 51 -12.32 -4.86 -17.13
N GLN A 52 -12.23 -3.55 -16.91
CA GLN A 52 -13.19 -2.58 -17.45
C GLN A 52 -12.95 -2.28 -18.94
N LEU A 53 -11.75 -2.53 -19.45
CA LEU A 53 -11.33 -2.18 -20.82
C LEU A 53 -11.10 -3.40 -21.70
N ALA A 54 -10.61 -4.49 -21.13
CA ALA A 54 -10.22 -5.68 -21.85
C ALA A 54 -10.71 -6.93 -21.11
N LEU A 55 -11.06 -7.96 -21.86
CA LEU A 55 -11.50 -9.24 -21.32
C LEU A 55 -10.73 -10.36 -22.01
N ARG A 56 -10.10 -11.23 -21.23
CA ARG A 56 -9.47 -12.44 -21.73
C ARG A 56 -10.27 -13.66 -21.26
N SER A 57 -10.67 -14.50 -22.25
CA SER A 57 -11.38 -15.75 -22.00
C SER A 57 -10.41 -16.87 -21.61
N GLN A 58 -10.94 -17.94 -21.06
CA GLN A 58 -10.14 -19.12 -20.68
C GLN A 58 -9.52 -19.76 -21.92
N GLY A 59 -8.21 -19.98 -21.86
CA GLY A 59 -7.43 -20.60 -22.94
C GLY A 59 -6.88 -19.60 -23.97
N ASP A 60 -7.35 -18.35 -23.98
CA ASP A 60 -6.84 -17.33 -24.88
C ASP A 60 -5.57 -16.67 -24.30
N ALA A 61 -4.63 -16.33 -25.15
CA ALA A 61 -3.48 -15.48 -24.79
C ALA A 61 -3.78 -13.99 -25.02
N LEU A 62 -4.58 -13.68 -26.04
CA LEU A 62 -4.93 -12.30 -26.43
C LEU A 62 -6.18 -11.81 -25.69
N PRO A 63 -6.20 -10.58 -25.18
CA PRO A 63 -7.40 -9.96 -24.66
C PRO A 63 -8.33 -9.48 -25.80
N SER A 64 -9.62 -9.61 -25.61
CA SER A 64 -10.64 -8.94 -26.44
C SER A 64 -10.89 -7.54 -25.90
N ILE A 65 -10.82 -6.53 -26.77
CA ILE A 65 -11.01 -5.11 -26.42
C ILE A 65 -12.06 -4.53 -27.35
N ALA A 66 -13.10 -3.97 -26.78
CA ALA A 66 -14.13 -3.29 -27.58
C ALA A 66 -13.55 -2.04 -28.27
N GLU A 67 -14.02 -1.73 -29.48
CA GLU A 67 -13.48 -0.67 -30.32
C GLU A 67 -13.52 0.70 -29.64
N ASP A 68 -14.61 1.00 -28.93
CA ASP A 68 -14.81 2.24 -28.17
C ASP A 68 -13.86 2.37 -26.96
N LYS A 69 -13.24 1.27 -26.50
CA LYS A 69 -12.29 1.22 -25.38
C LYS A 69 -10.84 1.15 -25.81
N LEU A 70 -10.58 0.88 -27.07
CA LEU A 70 -9.23 0.61 -27.58
C LEU A 70 -8.27 1.79 -27.38
N ALA A 71 -8.72 3.02 -27.58
CA ALA A 71 -7.90 4.22 -27.38
C ALA A 71 -7.50 4.38 -25.91
N THR A 72 -8.44 4.18 -24.99
CA THR A 72 -8.21 4.24 -23.54
C THR A 72 -7.30 3.12 -23.06
N PHE A 73 -7.48 1.90 -23.58
CA PHE A 73 -6.62 0.77 -23.27
C PHE A 73 -5.17 1.02 -23.71
N ARG A 74 -4.96 1.53 -24.95
CA ARG A 74 -3.63 1.88 -25.48
C ARG A 74 -2.99 3.02 -24.68
N HIS A 75 -3.77 3.99 -24.23
CA HIS A 75 -3.27 5.05 -23.35
C HIS A 75 -2.78 4.47 -22.02
N GLY A 76 -3.57 3.63 -21.36
CA GLY A 76 -3.18 2.98 -20.12
C GLY A 76 -1.96 2.06 -20.25
N MET A 77 -1.81 1.35 -21.37
CA MET A 77 -0.57 0.59 -21.67
C MET A 77 0.66 1.49 -21.68
N ARG A 78 0.57 2.67 -22.32
CA ARG A 78 1.69 3.63 -22.34
C ARG A 78 2.03 4.12 -20.95
N CYS A 79 1.02 4.47 -20.16
CA CYS A 79 1.23 4.92 -18.78
C CYS A 79 1.84 3.82 -17.90
N PHE A 80 1.39 2.59 -18.04
CA PHE A 80 1.98 1.44 -17.34
C PHE A 80 3.45 1.19 -17.74
N PHE A 81 3.77 1.37 -19.02
CA PHE A 81 5.13 1.23 -19.54
C PHE A 81 6.04 2.35 -18.99
N GLU A 82 5.57 3.61 -18.98
CA GLU A 82 6.33 4.74 -18.43
C GLU A 82 6.50 4.64 -16.91
N GLU A 83 5.51 4.10 -16.19
CA GLU A 83 5.64 3.75 -14.78
C GLU A 83 6.77 2.74 -14.58
N GLY A 84 6.74 1.62 -15.32
CA GLY A 84 7.79 0.60 -15.27
C GLY A 84 9.17 1.17 -15.57
N ARG A 85 9.27 2.03 -16.60
CA ARG A 85 10.50 2.72 -16.97
C ARG A 85 11.04 3.63 -15.87
N SER A 86 10.13 4.32 -15.17
CA SER A 86 10.50 5.20 -14.06
C SER A 86 10.96 4.39 -12.85
N LEU A 87 10.25 3.30 -12.54
CA LEU A 87 10.61 2.39 -11.45
C LEU A 87 11.92 1.63 -11.70
N ALA A 88 12.24 1.29 -12.95
CA ALA A 88 13.48 0.60 -13.31
C ALA A 88 14.74 1.41 -12.93
N LYS A 89 14.61 2.75 -12.83
CA LYS A 89 15.70 3.63 -12.39
C LYS A 89 15.95 3.56 -10.88
N LEU A 90 14.94 3.15 -10.10
CA LEU A 90 15.06 3.06 -8.65
C LEU A 90 15.82 1.80 -8.24
N SER A 91 16.78 1.96 -7.34
CA SER A 91 17.53 0.84 -6.75
C SER A 91 17.61 1.04 -5.24
N HIS A 92 16.61 0.55 -4.53
CA HIS A 92 16.52 0.67 -3.07
C HIS A 92 15.99 -0.63 -2.44
N PRO A 93 16.54 -1.11 -1.31
CA PRO A 93 16.14 -2.37 -0.70
C PRO A 93 14.65 -2.44 -0.29
N ASN A 94 14.02 -1.28 -0.07
CA ASN A 94 12.62 -1.19 0.34
C ASN A 94 11.66 -0.78 -0.80
N VAL A 95 12.10 -0.83 -2.06
CA VAL A 95 11.29 -0.58 -3.26
C VAL A 95 11.40 -1.77 -4.20
N VAL A 96 10.29 -2.19 -4.80
CA VAL A 96 10.29 -3.30 -5.76
C VAL A 96 11.29 -3.06 -6.88
N ARG A 97 12.11 -4.06 -7.18
CA ARG A 97 13.11 -3.98 -8.26
C ARG A 97 12.49 -4.42 -9.57
N VAL A 98 12.31 -3.49 -10.50
CA VAL A 98 11.96 -3.79 -11.89
C VAL A 98 13.21 -4.27 -12.61
N LEU A 99 13.10 -5.42 -13.29
CA LEU A 99 14.20 -6.08 -14.02
C LEU A 99 14.07 -5.85 -15.52
N ASN A 100 12.85 -5.93 -16.04
CA ASN A 100 12.56 -5.80 -17.47
C ASN A 100 11.10 -5.36 -17.68
N PHE A 101 10.77 -4.90 -18.86
CA PHE A 101 9.41 -4.67 -19.34
C PHE A 101 9.37 -4.86 -20.86
N PHE A 102 8.30 -5.44 -21.37
CA PHE A 102 8.13 -5.76 -22.78
C PHE A 102 6.67 -5.78 -23.20
N ARG A 103 6.44 -5.86 -24.51
CA ARG A 103 5.11 -6.03 -25.12
C ARG A 103 4.97 -7.44 -25.63
N ALA A 104 3.86 -8.09 -25.30
CA ALA A 104 3.40 -9.35 -25.86
C ALA A 104 1.88 -9.43 -25.74
N ASN A 105 1.24 -10.34 -26.48
CA ASN A 105 -0.19 -10.63 -26.38
C ASN A 105 -1.08 -9.36 -26.40
N GLU A 106 -0.70 -8.38 -27.24
CA GLU A 106 -1.38 -7.07 -27.37
C GLU A 106 -1.49 -6.25 -26.07
N THR A 107 -0.70 -6.59 -25.05
CA THR A 107 -0.58 -5.87 -23.80
C THR A 107 0.89 -5.63 -23.42
N VAL A 108 1.13 -5.20 -22.18
CA VAL A 108 2.47 -4.91 -21.63
C VAL A 108 2.68 -5.65 -20.33
N TYR A 109 3.92 -6.04 -20.13
CA TYR A 109 4.38 -6.82 -18.99
C TYR A 109 5.54 -6.10 -18.29
N MET A 110 5.52 -6.10 -16.96
CA MET A 110 6.60 -5.60 -16.10
C MET A 110 7.16 -6.78 -15.32
N VAL A 111 8.45 -7.06 -15.51
CA VAL A 111 9.16 -8.13 -14.80
C VAL A 111 9.83 -7.55 -13.59
N MET A 112 9.57 -8.13 -12.44
CA MET A 112 10.10 -7.72 -11.15
C MET A 112 10.87 -8.86 -10.50
N ARG A 113 11.80 -8.52 -9.61
CA ARG A 113 12.42 -9.52 -8.74
C ARG A 113 11.34 -10.19 -7.91
N TYR A 114 11.34 -11.52 -7.91
CA TYR A 114 10.48 -12.28 -7.01
C TYR A 114 11.03 -12.23 -5.59
N GLU A 115 10.17 -11.96 -4.65
CA GLU A 115 10.51 -11.90 -3.23
C GLU A 115 9.65 -12.88 -2.45
N ARG A 116 10.22 -13.54 -1.44
CA ARG A 116 9.48 -14.47 -0.57
C ARG A 116 9.01 -13.74 0.69
N GLY A 117 7.72 -13.80 0.95
CA GLY A 117 7.11 -13.13 2.10
C GLY A 117 5.60 -13.09 1.98
N ARG A 118 4.98 -12.09 2.58
CA ARG A 118 3.54 -11.84 2.52
C ARG A 118 3.24 -10.36 2.65
N THR A 119 2.08 -9.94 2.19
CA THR A 119 1.61 -8.56 2.34
C THR A 119 1.27 -8.25 3.81
N LEU A 120 1.32 -6.97 4.17
CA LEU A 120 0.84 -6.50 5.48
C LEU A 120 -0.66 -6.81 5.65
N GLN A 121 -1.45 -6.82 4.55
CA GLN A 121 -2.85 -7.22 4.54
C GLN A 121 -3.03 -8.67 5.02
N GLU A 122 -2.28 -9.60 4.44
CA GLU A 122 -2.29 -11.01 4.86
C GLU A 122 -1.81 -11.17 6.30
N HIS A 123 -0.83 -10.36 6.72
CA HIS A 123 -0.34 -10.36 8.08
C HIS A 123 -1.40 -9.88 9.09
N ILE A 124 -2.18 -8.86 8.73
CA ILE A 124 -3.31 -8.37 9.54
C ILE A 124 -4.39 -9.45 9.63
N GLN A 125 -4.76 -10.06 8.50
CA GLN A 125 -5.81 -11.09 8.42
C GLN A 125 -5.46 -12.38 9.19
N ALA A 126 -4.18 -12.79 9.15
CA ALA A 126 -3.71 -13.97 9.86
C ALA A 126 -3.66 -13.78 11.39
N ARG A 127 -3.66 -12.56 11.89
CA ARG A 127 -3.59 -12.27 13.32
C ARG A 127 -4.98 -12.10 13.94
N ARG A 128 -5.27 -12.92 14.95
CA ARG A 128 -6.39 -12.69 15.86
C ARG A 128 -5.89 -11.77 16.98
N GLY A 129 -6.14 -10.46 16.90
CA GLY A 129 -5.83 -9.52 17.99
C GLY A 129 -4.97 -8.32 17.60
N VAL A 130 -4.48 -7.61 18.61
CA VAL A 130 -3.75 -6.34 18.48
C VAL A 130 -2.38 -6.56 17.85
N ILE A 131 -2.04 -5.78 16.83
CA ILE A 131 -0.71 -5.75 16.25
C ILE A 131 0.21 -4.96 17.19
N ARG A 132 1.37 -5.53 17.52
CA ARG A 132 2.31 -4.87 18.44
C ARG A 132 2.89 -3.59 17.82
N GLU A 133 2.97 -2.53 18.61
CA GLU A 133 3.48 -1.23 18.16
C GLU A 133 4.90 -1.31 17.61
N ASN A 134 5.81 -2.06 18.25
CA ASN A 134 7.19 -2.22 17.78
C ASN A 134 7.26 -2.83 16.37
N PHE A 135 6.35 -3.76 16.05
CA PHE A 135 6.24 -4.30 14.70
C PHE A 135 5.78 -3.22 13.70
N LEU A 136 4.78 -2.41 14.06
CA LEU A 136 4.31 -1.32 13.21
C LEU A 136 5.42 -0.30 12.96
N ARG A 137 6.11 0.13 14.02
CA ARG A 137 7.23 1.08 13.90
C ARG A 137 8.33 0.54 12.99
N HIS A 138 8.70 -0.73 13.12
CA HIS A 138 9.70 -1.37 12.27
C HIS A 138 9.27 -1.41 10.79
N VAL A 139 8.08 -1.93 10.52
CA VAL A 139 7.56 -2.05 9.14
C VAL A 139 7.46 -0.69 8.47
N PHE A 140 6.87 0.30 9.17
CA PHE A 140 6.65 1.62 8.59
C PHE A 140 7.94 2.46 8.53
N ALA A 141 8.92 2.24 9.40
CA ALA A 141 10.24 2.86 9.28
C ALA A 141 10.94 2.44 7.98
N LEU A 142 10.93 1.14 7.67
CA LEU A 142 11.51 0.60 6.44
C LEU A 142 10.71 1.03 5.20
N LEU A 143 9.36 1.03 5.28
CA LEU A 143 8.48 1.57 4.23
C LEU A 143 8.87 3.01 3.89
N MET A 144 9.03 3.86 4.91
CA MET A 144 9.39 5.26 4.71
C MET A 144 10.78 5.45 4.11
N ASN A 145 11.75 4.55 4.37
CA ASN A 145 13.03 4.58 3.66
C ASN A 145 12.84 4.41 2.15
N GLY A 146 12.03 3.44 1.74
CA GLY A 146 11.69 3.24 0.32
C GLY A 146 10.92 4.41 -0.27
N LEU A 147 9.92 4.93 0.45
CA LEU A 147 9.10 6.04 -0.02
C LEU A 147 9.92 7.34 -0.17
N ARG A 148 10.91 7.55 0.69
CA ARG A 148 11.86 8.68 0.56
C ARG A 148 12.65 8.61 -0.75
N GLU A 149 13.11 7.42 -1.15
CA GLU A 149 13.77 7.22 -2.44
C GLU A 149 12.84 7.52 -3.61
N VAL A 150 11.58 7.07 -3.54
CA VAL A 150 10.56 7.38 -4.54
C VAL A 150 10.38 8.89 -4.70
N HIS A 151 10.17 9.61 -3.60
CA HIS A 151 9.97 11.06 -3.61
C HIS A 151 11.22 11.83 -4.05
N ALA A 152 12.43 11.37 -3.70
CA ALA A 152 13.69 11.97 -4.15
C ALA A 152 13.84 11.92 -5.68
N ASN A 153 13.26 10.90 -6.32
CA ASN A 153 13.19 10.75 -7.77
C ASN A 153 11.97 11.45 -8.40
N LYS A 154 11.27 12.33 -7.66
CA LYS A 154 10.08 13.08 -8.10
C LYS A 154 8.92 12.18 -8.54
N LEU A 155 8.83 11.01 -7.96
CA LEU A 155 7.73 10.07 -8.17
C LEU A 155 6.82 10.06 -6.95
N LEU A 156 5.55 9.71 -7.15
CA LEU A 156 4.58 9.43 -6.11
C LEU A 156 4.08 8.00 -6.27
N HIS A 157 3.77 7.34 -5.15
CA HIS A 157 3.26 5.96 -5.19
C HIS A 157 1.76 5.92 -5.48
N LEU A 158 0.97 6.73 -4.79
CA LEU A 158 -0.46 6.99 -4.95
C LEU A 158 -1.42 5.79 -4.76
N ASP A 159 -0.91 4.64 -4.30
CA ASP A 159 -1.74 3.47 -3.92
C ASP A 159 -1.14 2.72 -2.72
N ILE A 160 -0.59 3.45 -1.73
CA ILE A 160 -0.09 2.84 -0.50
C ILE A 160 -1.27 2.30 0.31
N LYS A 161 -1.24 0.99 0.58
CA LYS A 161 -2.22 0.26 1.39
C LYS A 161 -1.60 -1.04 1.90
N PRO A 162 -2.17 -1.71 2.90
CA PRO A 162 -1.60 -2.95 3.44
C PRO A 162 -1.34 -4.04 2.40
N ALA A 163 -2.13 -4.11 1.31
CA ALA A 163 -1.92 -5.07 0.22
C ALA A 163 -0.66 -4.77 -0.61
N ASN A 164 -0.19 -3.51 -0.63
CA ASN A 164 0.98 -3.06 -1.39
C ASN A 164 2.23 -2.85 -0.51
N ILE A 165 2.14 -3.18 0.77
CA ILE A 165 3.25 -3.23 1.73
C ILE A 165 3.62 -4.69 1.93
N TYR A 166 4.74 -5.11 1.37
CA TYR A 166 5.18 -6.50 1.39
C TYR A 166 6.28 -6.70 2.45
N ILE A 167 6.14 -7.75 3.24
CA ILE A 167 7.08 -8.08 4.33
C ILE A 167 7.76 -9.38 3.93
N ARG A 168 9.08 -9.30 3.67
CA ARG A 168 9.91 -10.45 3.35
C ARG A 168 10.05 -11.38 4.55
N ASN A 169 10.48 -12.62 4.29
CA ASN A 169 10.70 -13.62 5.35
C ASN A 169 11.77 -13.20 6.38
N ASP A 170 12.70 -12.32 6.00
CA ASP A 170 13.71 -11.74 6.90
C ASP A 170 13.19 -10.55 7.74
N GLY A 171 11.89 -10.19 7.57
CA GLY A 171 11.25 -9.07 8.26
C GLY A 171 11.43 -7.71 7.57
N THR A 172 12.21 -7.61 6.51
CA THR A 172 12.36 -6.35 5.77
C THR A 172 11.10 -6.00 4.99
N THR A 173 10.82 -4.70 4.86
CA THR A 173 9.63 -4.19 4.18
C THR A 173 9.97 -3.75 2.77
N LEU A 174 9.08 -4.06 1.84
CA LEU A 174 9.16 -3.72 0.44
C LEU A 174 7.87 -3.01 -0.02
N LEU A 175 8.02 -1.87 -0.67
CA LEU A 175 6.91 -1.17 -1.32
C LEU A 175 6.73 -1.72 -2.73
N ILE A 176 5.53 -2.22 -3.02
CA ILE A 176 5.17 -2.83 -4.29
C ILE A 176 3.96 -2.12 -4.90
N ASP A 177 3.74 -2.31 -6.17
CA ASP A 177 2.49 -2.00 -6.88
C ASP A 177 2.11 -0.51 -6.89
N PHE A 178 2.86 0.29 -7.66
CA PHE A 178 2.61 1.72 -7.85
C PHE A 178 1.29 1.96 -8.58
N GLY A 179 0.61 3.06 -8.24
CA GLY A 179 -0.74 3.37 -8.75
C GLY A 179 -0.79 4.43 -9.85
N ALA A 180 0.35 4.95 -10.33
CA ALA A 180 0.38 6.05 -11.29
C ALA A 180 -0.34 5.72 -12.60
N ALA A 181 -0.15 4.51 -13.15
CA ALA A 181 -0.81 4.08 -14.38
C ALA A 181 -2.34 3.95 -14.23
N ARG A 182 -2.85 3.66 -13.02
CA ARG A 182 -4.30 3.63 -12.77
C ARG A 182 -4.90 5.02 -12.77
N GLN A 183 -4.17 6.01 -12.30
CA GLN A 183 -4.67 7.37 -12.14
C GLN A 183 -4.78 8.12 -13.46
N THR A 184 -3.87 7.86 -14.41
CA THR A 184 -3.93 8.46 -15.74
C THR A 184 -5.16 8.00 -16.55
N LEU A 185 -5.72 6.81 -16.23
CA LEU A 185 -6.98 6.35 -16.85
C LEU A 185 -8.21 7.11 -16.36
N THR A 186 -8.07 7.92 -15.33
CA THR A 186 -9.18 8.68 -14.71
C THR A 186 -9.11 10.18 -15.01
N GLU A 187 -8.33 10.62 -16.02
CA GLU A 187 -8.26 12.01 -16.45
C GLU A 187 -9.62 12.54 -16.94
N GLU A 188 -9.81 13.86 -16.85
CA GLU A 188 -11.06 14.53 -17.23
C GLU A 188 -11.51 14.13 -18.64
N GLY A 189 -12.74 13.62 -18.74
CA GLY A 189 -13.33 13.13 -19.98
C GLY A 189 -13.33 11.61 -20.16
N SER A 190 -12.62 10.85 -19.32
CA SER A 190 -12.73 9.40 -19.31
C SER A 190 -14.06 8.97 -18.66
N LYS A 191 -14.84 8.13 -19.38
CA LYS A 191 -16.07 7.53 -18.84
C LYS A 191 -15.80 6.43 -17.79
N LEU A 192 -14.54 6.24 -17.39
CA LEU A 192 -14.14 5.21 -16.43
C LEU A 192 -14.28 5.74 -15.00
N ASN A 193 -14.81 4.90 -14.14
CA ASN A 193 -14.82 5.19 -12.71
C ASN A 193 -13.39 5.29 -12.16
N PRO A 194 -13.10 6.27 -11.30
CA PRO A 194 -11.80 6.39 -10.65
C PRO A 194 -11.41 5.08 -9.97
N MET A 195 -10.20 4.59 -10.27
CA MET A 195 -9.69 3.33 -9.71
C MET A 195 -8.91 3.58 -8.42
N TYR A 196 -9.46 4.39 -7.52
CA TYR A 196 -8.89 4.62 -6.19
C TYR A 196 -9.23 3.48 -5.24
N THR A 197 -8.37 3.27 -4.25
CA THR A 197 -8.69 2.35 -3.15
C THR A 197 -9.42 3.13 -2.05
N PRO A 198 -10.75 2.95 -1.87
CA PRO A 198 -11.52 3.69 -0.86
C PRO A 198 -10.91 3.53 0.54
N GLY A 199 -10.83 4.64 1.27
CA GLY A 199 -10.24 4.69 2.61
C GLY A 199 -8.73 4.95 2.62
N PHE A 200 -8.00 4.70 1.52
CA PHE A 200 -6.55 4.92 1.44
C PHE A 200 -6.17 6.12 0.56
N ALA A 201 -6.94 6.38 -0.50
CA ALA A 201 -6.70 7.51 -1.38
C ALA A 201 -6.95 8.83 -0.64
N SER A 202 -6.04 9.79 -0.83
CA SER A 202 -6.10 11.12 -0.23
C SER A 202 -7.18 12.01 -0.88
N PRO A 203 -7.69 13.06 -0.19
CA PRO A 203 -8.70 13.98 -0.73
C PRO A 203 -8.35 14.55 -2.11
N GLU A 204 -7.10 14.96 -2.31
CA GLU A 204 -6.63 15.57 -3.56
C GLU A 204 -6.62 14.59 -4.73
N GLN A 205 -6.52 13.28 -4.50
CA GLN A 205 -6.66 12.29 -5.57
C GLN A 205 -8.07 12.31 -6.19
N TYR A 206 -9.08 12.64 -5.39
CA TYR A 206 -10.48 12.69 -5.87
C TYR A 206 -10.84 14.00 -6.57
N ARG A 207 -10.41 15.15 -6.05
CA ARG A 207 -10.96 16.45 -6.46
C ARG A 207 -9.94 17.53 -6.84
N GLN A 208 -8.64 17.36 -6.53
CA GLN A 208 -7.61 18.41 -6.67
C GLN A 208 -6.26 17.83 -7.09
N ARG A 209 -6.21 17.21 -8.26
CA ARG A 209 -5.01 16.51 -8.73
C ARG A 209 -3.79 17.40 -8.94
N ASP A 210 -3.98 18.67 -9.19
CA ASP A 210 -2.96 19.72 -9.25
C ASP A 210 -2.24 19.90 -7.90
N LYS A 211 -2.85 19.43 -6.80
CA LYS A 211 -2.29 19.48 -5.45
C LYS A 211 -1.66 18.16 -4.99
N LEU A 212 -1.47 17.20 -5.88
CA LEU A 212 -0.78 15.96 -5.52
C LEU A 212 0.68 16.24 -5.13
N GLY A 213 1.13 15.56 -4.07
CA GLY A 213 2.47 15.70 -3.54
C GLY A 213 2.84 14.59 -2.56
N PRO A 214 4.03 14.67 -1.94
CA PRO A 214 4.46 13.71 -0.93
C PRO A 214 3.43 13.47 0.18
N TRP A 215 2.73 14.51 0.59
CA TRP A 215 1.64 14.47 1.58
C TRP A 215 0.46 13.58 1.18
N SER A 216 0.25 13.33 -0.12
CA SER A 216 -0.77 12.41 -0.61
C SER A 216 -0.43 10.97 -0.26
N ASP A 217 0.82 10.56 -0.45
CA ASP A 217 1.31 9.27 -0.03
C ASP A 217 1.31 9.14 1.50
N LEU A 218 1.62 10.22 2.23
CA LEU A 218 1.62 10.22 3.69
C LEU A 218 0.22 10.08 4.28
N TYR A 219 -0.82 10.58 3.61
CA TYR A 219 -2.21 10.25 3.95
C TYR A 219 -2.45 8.73 3.86
N SER A 220 -2.01 8.11 2.77
CA SER A 220 -2.16 6.67 2.54
C SER A 220 -1.35 5.82 3.55
N VAL A 221 -0.18 6.32 3.98
CA VAL A 221 0.61 5.74 5.09
C VAL A 221 -0.19 5.79 6.39
N GLY A 222 -0.78 6.95 6.73
CA GLY A 222 -1.65 7.12 7.90
C GLY A 222 -2.86 6.19 7.87
N ALA A 223 -3.51 6.07 6.71
CA ALA A 223 -4.63 5.15 6.51
C ALA A 223 -4.24 3.68 6.68
N SER A 224 -3.03 3.31 6.24
CA SER A 224 -2.48 1.96 6.42
C SER A 224 -2.16 1.66 7.88
N LEU A 225 -1.60 2.62 8.62
CA LEU A 225 -1.41 2.53 10.08
C LEU A 225 -2.75 2.44 10.81
N PHE A 226 -3.75 3.23 10.38
CA PHE A 226 -5.10 3.19 10.95
C PHE A 226 -5.68 1.77 10.84
N VAL A 227 -5.60 1.11 9.68
CA VAL A 227 -6.07 -0.28 9.52
C VAL A 227 -5.36 -1.23 10.49
N CYS A 228 -4.06 -1.05 10.70
CA CYS A 228 -3.30 -1.89 11.62
C CYS A 228 -3.76 -1.74 13.08
N VAL A 229 -4.24 -0.56 13.47
CA VAL A 229 -4.72 -0.24 14.82
C VAL A 229 -6.21 -0.56 14.98
N ALA A 230 -7.02 -0.21 13.97
CA ALA A 230 -8.48 -0.29 14.03
C ALA A 230 -9.07 -1.59 13.47
N GLY A 231 -8.30 -2.32 12.63
CA GLY A 231 -8.77 -3.53 11.94
C GLY A 231 -9.67 -3.27 10.73
N VAL A 232 -10.03 -2.03 10.46
CA VAL A 232 -10.89 -1.58 9.36
C VAL A 232 -10.29 -0.34 8.70
N ALA A 233 -10.61 -0.10 7.42
CA ALA A 233 -10.17 1.12 6.74
C ALA A 233 -10.92 2.35 7.29
N PRO A 234 -10.28 3.54 7.31
CA PRO A 234 -10.97 4.77 7.66
C PRO A 234 -12.07 5.09 6.63
N GLN A 235 -12.98 6.00 6.98
CA GLN A 235 -13.99 6.51 6.05
C GLN A 235 -13.28 7.07 4.81
N PRO A 236 -13.72 6.71 3.57
CA PRO A 236 -13.13 7.23 2.35
C PRO A 236 -13.10 8.76 2.30
N ALA A 237 -11.99 9.33 1.80
CA ALA A 237 -11.74 10.77 1.86
C ALA A 237 -12.79 11.60 1.10
N ASP A 238 -13.32 11.10 -0.02
CA ASP A 238 -14.41 11.74 -0.75
C ASP A 238 -15.66 11.93 0.12
N ARG A 239 -16.00 10.90 0.91
CA ARG A 239 -17.12 10.97 1.85
C ARG A 239 -16.82 11.82 3.08
N ARG A 240 -15.55 11.84 3.54
CA ARG A 240 -15.14 12.74 4.63
C ARG A 240 -15.25 14.20 4.23
N MET A 241 -14.90 14.55 2.98
CA MET A 241 -15.04 15.92 2.47
C MET A 241 -16.51 16.38 2.44
N ASP A 242 -17.46 15.47 2.24
CA ASP A 242 -18.89 15.80 2.27
C ASP A 242 -19.45 15.84 3.70
N LYS A 243 -19.09 14.84 4.52
CA LYS A 243 -19.47 14.74 5.93
C LYS A 243 -18.41 13.93 6.68
N ASP A 244 -17.54 14.62 7.39
CA ASP A 244 -16.51 13.96 8.18
C ASP A 244 -17.09 13.31 9.43
N ARG A 245 -16.95 11.99 9.51
CA ARG A 245 -17.29 11.14 10.65
C ARG A 245 -16.06 10.49 11.26
N TYR A 246 -14.88 10.97 10.90
CA TYR A 246 -13.64 10.46 11.43
C TYR A 246 -13.57 10.69 12.93
N VAL A 247 -13.28 9.64 13.68
CA VAL A 247 -13.00 9.73 15.11
C VAL A 247 -11.52 9.47 15.32
N SER A 248 -10.85 10.41 15.96
CA SER A 248 -9.41 10.36 16.25
C SER A 248 -9.04 9.04 16.93
N VAL A 249 -8.02 8.36 16.42
CA VAL A 249 -7.51 7.13 17.03
C VAL A 249 -6.90 7.40 18.40
N THR A 250 -6.44 8.62 18.66
CA THR A 250 -5.95 9.06 19.98
C THR A 250 -7.04 8.94 21.04
N LYS A 251 -8.32 9.18 20.68
CA LYS A 251 -9.46 8.98 21.58
C LYS A 251 -9.87 7.51 21.70
N LEU A 252 -9.87 6.77 20.56
CA LEU A 252 -10.41 5.40 20.53
C LEU A 252 -9.45 4.36 21.11
N TYR A 253 -8.14 4.57 20.99
CA TYR A 253 -7.11 3.56 21.28
C TYR A 253 -6.10 4.03 22.34
N ALA A 254 -6.42 5.09 23.11
CA ALA A 254 -5.64 5.50 24.26
C ALA A 254 -5.36 4.32 25.20
N GLY A 255 -4.10 4.19 25.64
CA GLY A 255 -3.66 3.09 26.51
C GLY A 255 -3.38 1.75 25.82
N ARG A 256 -3.74 1.58 24.53
CA ARG A 256 -3.38 0.40 23.72
C ARG A 256 -2.12 0.59 22.92
N TYR A 257 -1.87 1.81 22.48
CA TYR A 257 -0.69 2.25 21.73
C TYR A 257 -0.14 3.54 22.34
N SER A 258 1.08 3.88 22.04
CA SER A 258 1.67 5.13 22.48
C SER A 258 0.91 6.33 21.91
N ARG A 259 0.90 7.42 22.65
CA ARG A 259 0.28 8.67 22.23
C ARG A 259 0.90 9.18 20.92
N GLU A 260 2.21 9.07 20.80
CA GLU A 260 2.98 9.51 19.62
C GLU A 260 2.56 8.77 18.35
N LEU A 261 2.36 7.44 18.41
CA LEU A 261 1.88 6.67 17.26
C LEU A 261 0.47 7.09 16.86
N LEU A 262 -0.42 7.23 17.85
CA LEU A 262 -1.81 7.60 17.59
C LEU A 262 -1.93 9.02 17.05
N GLU A 263 -1.21 10.00 17.61
CA GLU A 263 -1.15 11.38 17.09
C GLU A 263 -0.55 11.43 15.67
N THR A 264 0.42 10.56 15.37
CA THR A 264 0.99 10.45 14.02
C THR A 264 -0.05 10.00 13.00
N ILE A 265 -0.91 9.03 13.36
CA ILE A 265 -1.98 8.55 12.49
C ILE A 265 -3.00 9.68 12.24
N ASP A 266 -3.45 10.35 13.30
CA ASP A 266 -4.39 11.47 13.21
C ASP A 266 -3.83 12.59 12.33
N TRP A 267 -2.55 12.95 12.50
CA TRP A 267 -1.86 13.96 11.72
C TRP A 267 -1.79 13.64 10.22
N CYS A 268 -1.48 12.39 9.88
CA CYS A 268 -1.47 11.94 8.47
C CYS A 268 -2.86 11.98 7.84
N LEU A 269 -3.92 11.79 8.61
CA LEU A 269 -5.31 11.70 8.14
C LEU A 269 -6.04 13.05 8.12
N GLU A 270 -5.35 14.17 8.33
CA GLU A 270 -5.91 15.51 8.11
C GLU A 270 -6.42 15.65 6.67
N LEU A 271 -7.60 16.27 6.48
CA LEU A 271 -8.19 16.46 5.16
C LEU A 271 -7.45 17.51 4.35
N ASP A 272 -7.02 18.60 5.00
CA ASP A 272 -6.19 19.62 4.37
C ASP A 272 -4.74 19.11 4.28
N HIS A 273 -4.25 19.01 3.04
CA HIS A 273 -2.89 18.53 2.78
C HIS A 273 -1.80 19.41 3.42
N THR A 274 -2.06 20.70 3.63
CA THR A 274 -1.11 21.65 4.26
C THR A 274 -0.94 21.39 5.76
N HIS A 275 -1.91 20.73 6.40
CA HIS A 275 -1.87 20.36 7.81
C HIS A 275 -1.24 18.99 8.05
N ARG A 276 -0.91 18.22 7.00
CA ARG A 276 -0.24 16.93 7.11
C ARG A 276 1.28 17.06 7.20
N PRO A 277 2.01 15.98 7.53
CA PRO A 277 3.45 15.94 7.31
C PRO A 277 3.76 16.28 5.84
N GLN A 278 4.70 17.20 5.60
CA GLN A 278 5.04 17.66 4.25
C GLN A 278 6.12 16.81 3.59
N SER A 279 6.81 15.99 4.36
CA SER A 279 7.85 15.09 3.85
C SER A 279 7.92 13.79 4.64
N VAL A 280 8.42 12.75 3.96
CA VAL A 280 8.69 11.46 4.62
C VAL A 280 9.65 11.61 5.79
N LEU A 281 10.66 12.48 5.67
CA LEU A 281 11.65 12.71 6.74
C LEU A 281 10.99 13.30 8.00
N GLU A 282 10.03 14.20 7.83
CA GLU A 282 9.29 14.80 8.93
C GLU A 282 8.48 13.75 9.70
N LEU A 283 7.71 12.93 8.97
CA LEU A 283 6.94 11.83 9.54
C LEU A 283 7.84 10.79 10.23
N GLN A 284 8.96 10.43 9.58
CA GLN A 284 9.90 9.44 10.08
C GLN A 284 10.54 9.87 11.41
N LYS A 285 10.91 11.15 11.54
CA LYS A 285 11.45 11.70 12.80
C LYS A 285 10.49 11.52 13.98
N VAL A 286 9.19 11.67 13.75
CA VAL A 286 8.17 11.50 14.81
C VAL A 286 7.97 10.01 15.13
N LEU A 287 7.84 9.18 14.10
CA LEU A 287 7.57 7.74 14.27
C LEU A 287 8.74 6.98 14.91
N MET A 288 9.98 7.43 14.68
CA MET A 288 11.19 6.79 15.21
C MET A 288 11.73 7.41 16.49
N ARG A 289 11.05 8.38 17.09
CA ARG A 289 11.43 8.85 18.43
C ARG A 289 11.39 7.68 19.38
N GLU A 290 12.55 7.35 19.96
CA GLU A 290 12.62 6.36 21.02
C GLU A 290 11.74 6.84 22.18
N LYS A 291 10.88 5.96 22.70
CA LYS A 291 10.25 6.21 23.99
C LYS A 291 11.39 6.46 24.99
N PRO A 292 11.32 7.57 25.79
CA PRO A 292 12.14 7.60 26.99
C PRO A 292 11.84 6.31 27.77
N PRO A 293 12.83 5.64 28.36
CA PRO A 293 12.63 4.41 29.10
C PRO A 293 11.47 4.64 30.08
N GLU A 294 10.46 3.79 30.05
CA GLU A 294 9.39 3.82 31.05
C GLU A 294 10.08 3.69 32.40
N VAL A 295 10.17 4.79 33.13
CA VAL A 295 10.59 4.77 34.51
C VAL A 295 9.48 4.01 35.23
N HIS A 296 9.66 2.69 35.38
CA HIS A 296 8.86 1.92 36.33
C HIS A 296 9.03 2.61 37.67
N ARG A 297 8.11 3.51 38.02
CA ARG A 297 7.99 3.98 39.39
C ARG A 297 7.74 2.74 40.23
N LYS A 298 8.81 2.23 40.85
CA LYS A 298 8.66 1.29 41.97
C LYS A 298 7.62 1.93 42.90
N PRO A 299 6.60 1.19 43.34
CA PRO A 299 5.63 1.75 44.29
C PRO A 299 6.41 2.38 45.41
N GLY A 300 6.21 3.67 45.63
CA GLY A 300 6.94 4.42 46.65
C GLY A 300 6.66 3.79 48.02
N PHE A 301 7.65 3.85 48.91
CA PHE A 301 7.56 3.36 50.29
C PHE A 301 6.26 3.79 50.99
N MET A 302 5.66 4.91 50.62
CA MET A 302 4.37 5.41 51.11
C MET A 302 3.15 4.56 50.70
N ASP A 303 3.18 3.90 49.52
CA ASP A 303 2.07 3.01 49.11
C ASP A 303 2.09 1.67 49.85
N SER A 304 3.28 1.23 50.25
CA SER A 304 3.44 0.07 51.12
C SER A 304 2.89 0.30 52.54
N VAL A 305 3.05 1.50 53.08
CA VAL A 305 2.55 1.87 54.41
C VAL A 305 1.04 1.98 54.44
N ARG A 306 0.41 2.49 53.36
CA ARG A 306 -1.06 2.57 53.25
C ARG A 306 -1.71 1.18 53.18
N GLY A 307 -1.09 0.23 52.50
CA GLY A 307 -1.55 -1.16 52.41
C GLY A 307 -1.50 -1.90 53.76
N THR A 308 -0.53 -1.57 54.60
CA THR A 308 -0.37 -2.19 55.94
C THR A 308 -1.33 -1.58 56.97
N LEU A 309 -1.61 -0.28 56.93
CA LEU A 309 -2.56 0.37 57.81
C LEU A 309 -4.04 -0.04 57.59
N LEU A 310 -4.41 -0.32 56.33
CA LEU A 310 -5.74 -0.83 55.97
C LEU A 310 -5.99 -2.28 56.41
N ARG A 311 -4.95 -3.06 56.67
CA ARG A 311 -5.06 -4.44 57.19
C ARG A 311 -5.14 -4.50 58.76
N LEU A 312 -4.76 -3.43 59.42
CA LEU A 312 -4.79 -3.36 60.90
C LEU A 312 -6.04 -2.68 61.46
N SER A 313 -6.86 -2.01 60.63
CA SER A 313 -8.12 -1.35 61.03
C SER A 313 -9.38 -2.20 60.78
N GLY A 314 -9.24 -3.46 60.43
CA GLY A 314 -10.32 -4.43 60.14
C GLY A 314 -10.40 -5.57 61.16
N ARG A 315 -10.32 -5.28 62.45
CA ARG A 315 -10.75 -6.17 63.55
C ARG A 315 -11.72 -5.45 64.45
#